data_86954b7a46328650d6248e8d3400c173
#
_entry.id   86954b7a46328650d6248e8d3400c173
#
_cell.length_a   1.000
_cell.length_b   1.000
_cell.length_c   1.000
_cell.angle_alpha   90.00
_cell.angle_beta   90.00
_cell.angle_gamma   90.00
#
_symmetry.space_group_name_H-M   'P 1'
#
loop_
_entity.id
_entity.type
_entity.pdbx_description
1 polymer ?
#
loop_
_entity_poly.entity_id
_entity_poly.type
_entity_poly.pdbx_seq_one_letter_code
_entity_poly.pdbx_strand_id
1 'polypeptide(L)'
;MEPVFYGKANFNWDKGAENVFGFTSDYDVECWEFCNNTSDACLFRGEIPNDWGEDFEARYPDKYKNISRFKIMHDWVLSTKQSDATGNTLTETYTDIDGNEHTNDTAEYRLAKFKTEFEDHFNMHYSLIYYVYTFFALMTDQRAKNMFLTYWGNTRKWYPYFYDNDTSFGINNEGGLVFDLISGHVLSN
;
A
#
# COMPACT_ATOMS: atom_id res chain seq x y z
N MET A 1 -39.95 -28.03 10.78
CA MET A 1 -39.15 -27.74 9.58
C MET A 1 -37.72 -27.90 10.01
N GLU A 2 -36.98 -28.86 9.47
CA GLU A 2 -35.57 -29.03 9.82
C GLU A 2 -34.75 -27.90 9.19
N PRO A 3 -33.74 -27.38 9.91
CA PRO A 3 -32.89 -26.33 9.35
C PRO A 3 -32.06 -26.91 8.18
N VAL A 4 -32.17 -26.27 7.04
CA VAL A 4 -31.40 -26.64 5.84
C VAL A 4 -30.15 -25.77 5.78
N PHE A 5 -28.98 -26.38 5.73
CA PHE A 5 -27.71 -25.66 5.55
C PHE A 5 -27.51 -25.37 4.06
N TYR A 6 -27.50 -24.09 3.71
CA TYR A 6 -27.33 -23.63 2.32
C TYR A 6 -25.88 -23.43 1.89
N GLY A 7 -24.92 -23.76 2.74
CA GLY A 7 -23.50 -23.55 2.47
C GLY A 7 -22.95 -22.26 3.05
N LYS A 8 -21.71 -21.98 2.74
CA LYS A 8 -21.06 -20.69 3.08
C LYS A 8 -21.36 -19.68 2.00
N ALA A 9 -21.74 -18.47 2.40
CA ALA A 9 -21.89 -17.34 1.52
C ALA A 9 -20.88 -16.26 1.93
N ASN A 10 -20.13 -15.76 0.95
CA ASN A 10 -19.29 -14.58 1.15
C ASN A 10 -20.14 -13.34 0.90
N PHE A 11 -20.13 -12.42 1.85
CA PHE A 11 -20.70 -11.10 1.68
C PHE A 11 -19.56 -10.15 1.31
N ASN A 12 -19.47 -9.81 0.04
CA ASN A 12 -18.51 -8.82 -0.43
C ASN A 12 -19.26 -7.56 -0.85
N TRP A 13 -18.78 -6.41 -0.36
CA TRP A 13 -19.20 -5.13 -0.91
C TRP A 13 -18.48 -4.91 -2.23
N ASP A 14 -19.17 -4.21 -3.12
CA ASP A 14 -18.54 -3.75 -4.36
C ASP A 14 -17.28 -2.92 -4.04
N LYS A 15 -16.25 -3.09 -4.87
CA LYS A 15 -15.00 -2.31 -4.77
C LYS A 15 -15.18 -0.81 -5.03
N GLY A 16 -16.37 -0.37 -5.40
CA GLY A 16 -16.68 1.04 -5.62
C GLY A 16 -16.42 1.87 -4.36
N ALA A 17 -15.45 2.77 -4.43
CA ALA A 17 -15.03 3.59 -3.30
C ALA A 17 -16.17 4.44 -2.75
N GLU A 18 -17.10 4.84 -3.61
CA GLU A 18 -18.33 5.56 -3.22
C GLU A 18 -19.19 4.71 -2.28
N ASN A 19 -19.34 3.43 -2.57
CA ASN A 19 -20.19 2.53 -1.81
C ASN A 19 -19.54 2.06 -0.51
N VAL A 20 -18.23 1.81 -0.54
CA VAL A 20 -17.49 1.27 0.60
C VAL A 20 -17.09 2.37 1.58
N PHE A 21 -16.59 3.49 1.07
CA PHE A 21 -16.03 4.56 1.89
C PHE A 21 -16.95 5.78 1.98
N GLY A 22 -18.07 5.79 1.27
CA GLY A 22 -19.02 6.91 1.26
C GLY A 22 -18.45 8.16 0.58
N PHE A 23 -17.52 8.03 -0.35
CA PHE A 23 -16.99 9.16 -1.08
C PHE A 23 -18.05 9.74 -2.02
N THR A 24 -18.13 11.06 -2.06
CA THR A 24 -19.00 11.80 -2.96
C THR A 24 -18.20 12.88 -3.68
N SER A 25 -18.79 13.43 -4.75
CA SER A 25 -18.17 14.55 -5.50
C SER A 25 -17.97 15.83 -4.68
N ASP A 26 -18.56 15.89 -3.48
CA ASP A 26 -18.42 17.04 -2.59
C ASP A 26 -17.07 17.05 -1.85
N TYR A 27 -16.34 15.94 -1.90
CA TYR A 27 -15.07 15.79 -1.23
C TYR A 27 -13.90 15.82 -2.22
N ASP A 28 -12.82 16.51 -1.86
CA ASP A 28 -11.53 16.40 -2.55
C ASP A 28 -10.82 15.12 -2.09
N VAL A 29 -11.13 14.02 -2.77
CA VAL A 29 -10.65 12.67 -2.43
C VAL A 29 -10.09 11.99 -3.67
N GLU A 30 -9.00 11.28 -3.50
CA GLU A 30 -8.49 10.31 -4.47
C GLU A 30 -8.30 8.98 -3.77
N CYS A 31 -8.70 7.88 -4.42
CA CYS A 31 -8.49 6.53 -3.93
C CYS A 31 -7.83 5.68 -5.01
N TRP A 32 -6.74 5.04 -4.65
CA TRP A 32 -5.94 4.20 -5.54
C TRP A 32 -5.82 2.80 -4.96
N GLU A 33 -6.03 1.79 -5.80
CA GLU A 33 -5.74 0.39 -5.47
C GLU A 33 -4.36 0.02 -5.99
N PHE A 34 -3.60 -0.68 -5.17
CA PHE A 34 -2.35 -1.29 -5.56
C PHE A 34 -2.65 -2.68 -6.11
N CYS A 35 -2.42 -2.86 -7.40
CA CYS A 35 -2.87 -4.04 -8.15
C CYS A 35 -1.78 -5.08 -8.31
N ASN A 36 -0.52 -4.70 -8.16
CA ASN A 36 0.61 -5.55 -8.46
C ASN A 36 1.57 -5.67 -7.27
N ASN A 37 2.02 -6.90 -6.98
CA ASN A 37 2.99 -7.19 -5.93
C ASN A 37 4.40 -7.48 -6.47
N THR A 38 4.65 -7.21 -7.74
CA THR A 38 6.00 -7.29 -8.28
C THR A 38 6.91 -6.26 -7.61
N SER A 39 8.21 -6.47 -7.73
CA SER A 39 9.21 -5.59 -7.15
C SER A 39 9.05 -4.13 -7.57
N ASP A 40 8.55 -3.91 -8.77
CA ASP A 40 8.55 -2.59 -9.42
C ASP A 40 7.40 -1.70 -8.94
N ALA A 41 6.32 -2.27 -8.43
CA ALA A 41 5.09 -1.54 -8.12
C ALA A 41 4.85 -1.34 -6.62
N CYS A 42 5.80 -1.66 -5.77
CA CYS A 42 5.61 -1.57 -4.34
C CYS A 42 5.93 -0.17 -3.82
N LEU A 43 4.92 0.59 -3.39
CA LEU A 43 5.10 1.90 -2.80
C LEU A 43 6.12 1.88 -1.65
N PHE A 44 6.05 0.87 -0.78
CA PHE A 44 6.95 0.77 0.37
C PHE A 44 8.39 0.41 0.00
N ARG A 45 8.62 -0.12 -1.19
CA ARG A 45 9.96 -0.26 -1.75
C ARG A 45 10.44 1.02 -2.42
N GLY A 46 9.54 1.92 -2.78
CA GLY A 46 9.84 3.15 -3.48
C GLY A 46 10.50 2.88 -4.82
N GLU A 47 9.93 1.99 -5.62
CA GLU A 47 10.39 1.69 -6.97
C GLU A 47 9.51 2.40 -7.99
N ILE A 48 10.09 2.73 -9.14
CA ILE A 48 9.35 3.36 -10.22
C ILE A 48 8.53 2.27 -10.92
N PRO A 49 7.19 2.43 -11.03
CA PRO A 49 6.37 1.45 -11.73
C PRO A 49 6.67 1.43 -13.23
N ASN A 50 6.61 0.25 -13.83
CA ASN A 50 6.75 0.08 -15.28
C ASN A 50 5.54 0.63 -16.02
N ASP A 51 4.35 0.40 -15.49
CA ASP A 51 3.08 0.93 -16.01
C ASP A 51 2.21 1.40 -14.84
N TRP A 52 1.96 2.70 -14.80
CA TRP A 52 1.13 3.32 -13.77
C TRP A 52 -0.31 2.80 -13.77
N GLY A 53 -0.85 2.45 -14.94
CA GLY A 53 -2.21 2.01 -15.08
C GLY A 53 -2.42 0.55 -14.69
N GLU A 54 -1.38 -0.28 -14.81
CA GLU A 54 -1.40 -1.68 -14.40
C GLU A 54 -1.04 -1.86 -12.93
N ASP A 55 -0.15 -1.01 -12.43
CA ASP A 55 0.35 -1.11 -11.06
C ASP A 55 -0.55 -0.41 -10.04
N PHE A 56 -1.15 0.71 -10.44
CA PHE A 56 -2.02 1.53 -9.60
C PHE A 56 -3.32 1.88 -10.32
N GLU A 57 -4.43 1.38 -9.83
CA GLU A 57 -5.74 1.63 -10.42
C GLU A 57 -6.51 2.68 -9.61
N ALA A 58 -6.98 3.74 -10.31
CA ALA A 58 -7.85 4.72 -9.68
C ALA A 58 -9.22 4.10 -9.37
N ARG A 59 -9.59 4.08 -8.11
CA ARG A 59 -10.88 3.61 -7.62
C ARG A 59 -11.84 4.74 -7.32
N TYR A 60 -11.32 5.93 -7.09
CA TYR A 60 -12.13 7.14 -6.96
C TYR A 60 -11.31 8.40 -7.29
N PRO A 61 -11.82 9.36 -8.06
CA PRO A 61 -12.98 9.17 -8.94
C PRO A 61 -12.76 8.07 -9.97
N ASP A 62 -13.81 7.35 -10.34
CA ASP A 62 -13.70 6.25 -11.30
C ASP A 62 -13.01 6.71 -12.60
N LYS A 63 -12.05 5.92 -13.07
CA LYS A 63 -11.24 6.23 -14.26
C LYS A 63 -10.46 7.55 -14.17
N TYR A 64 -10.16 7.99 -12.96
CA TYR A 64 -9.37 9.18 -12.75
C TYR A 64 -7.98 9.03 -13.40
N LYS A 65 -7.64 9.99 -14.24
CA LYS A 65 -6.40 9.94 -15.04
C LYS A 65 -5.32 10.92 -14.57
N ASN A 66 -5.65 11.83 -13.67
CA ASN A 66 -4.68 12.77 -13.15
C ASN A 66 -3.91 12.16 -11.99
N ILE A 67 -2.74 11.62 -12.27
CA ILE A 67 -1.87 10.98 -11.28
C ILE A 67 -0.90 11.95 -10.59
N SER A 68 -0.99 13.25 -10.85
CA SER A 68 0.01 14.22 -10.39
C SER A 68 0.20 14.22 -8.88
N ARG A 69 -0.91 14.17 -8.11
CA ARG A 69 -0.85 14.15 -6.64
C ARG A 69 -0.25 12.84 -6.13
N PHE A 70 -0.63 11.73 -6.73
CA PHE A 70 -0.07 10.41 -6.42
C PHE A 70 1.42 10.35 -6.73
N LYS A 71 1.85 10.88 -7.88
CA LYS A 71 3.27 11.00 -8.24
C LYS A 71 4.08 11.80 -7.23
N ILE A 72 3.57 12.95 -6.78
CA ILE A 72 4.25 13.78 -5.76
C ILE A 72 4.50 12.97 -4.48
N MET A 73 3.51 12.22 -4.03
CA MET A 73 3.66 11.35 -2.87
C MET A 73 4.67 10.23 -3.13
N HIS A 74 4.61 9.60 -4.29
CA HIS A 74 5.53 8.53 -4.66
C HIS A 74 6.98 9.05 -4.78
N ASP A 75 7.20 10.22 -5.37
CA ASP A 75 8.52 10.87 -5.44
C ASP A 75 9.07 11.16 -4.04
N TRP A 76 8.20 11.58 -3.12
CA TRP A 76 8.61 11.75 -1.74
C TRP A 76 9.07 10.41 -1.13
N VAL A 77 8.33 9.32 -1.35
CA VAL A 77 8.75 7.97 -0.89
C VAL A 77 10.12 7.61 -1.45
N LEU A 78 10.34 7.81 -2.77
CA LEU A 78 11.64 7.58 -3.40
C LEU A 78 12.75 8.42 -2.74
N SER A 79 12.48 9.69 -2.46
CA SER A 79 13.45 10.61 -1.86
C SER A 79 13.83 10.25 -0.42
N THR A 80 13.03 9.44 0.26
CA THR A 80 13.30 8.97 1.63
C THR A 80 13.86 7.57 1.71
N LYS A 81 13.93 6.87 0.59
CA LYS A 81 14.40 5.48 0.50
C LYS A 81 15.87 5.37 0.86
N GLN A 82 16.21 4.46 1.77
CA GLN A 82 17.59 4.29 2.29
C GLN A 82 18.31 3.09 1.70
N SER A 83 17.58 2.16 1.13
CA SER A 83 18.14 0.96 0.52
C SER A 83 17.41 0.61 -0.78
N ASP A 84 18.10 -0.10 -1.66
CA ASP A 84 17.50 -0.67 -2.87
C ASP A 84 16.59 -1.87 -2.55
N ALA A 85 15.97 -2.44 -3.57
CA ALA A 85 15.08 -3.60 -3.43
C ALA A 85 15.79 -4.84 -2.88
N THR A 86 17.11 -4.92 -2.99
CA THR A 86 17.94 -6.02 -2.47
C THR A 86 18.45 -5.77 -1.06
N GLY A 87 18.17 -4.59 -0.49
CA GLY A 87 18.57 -4.21 0.87
C GLY A 87 19.94 -3.53 0.95
N ASN A 88 20.60 -3.24 -0.18
CA ASN A 88 21.84 -2.48 -0.15
C ASN A 88 21.57 -1.02 0.17
N THR A 89 22.40 -0.42 1.00
CA THR A 89 22.33 1.02 1.29
C THR A 89 22.48 1.83 0.01
N LEU A 90 21.52 2.72 -0.25
CA LEU A 90 21.61 3.65 -1.35
C LEU A 90 22.74 4.64 -1.10
N THR A 91 23.49 4.93 -2.17
CA THR A 91 24.52 5.96 -2.18
C THR A 91 23.88 7.36 -2.29
N GLU A 92 24.69 8.36 -2.56
CA GLU A 92 24.30 9.78 -2.56
C GLU A 92 23.35 10.19 -3.69
N THR A 93 22.94 9.25 -4.54
CA THR A 93 22.06 9.54 -5.67
C THR A 93 20.77 8.72 -5.61
N TYR A 94 19.68 9.30 -6.08
CA TYR A 94 18.45 8.58 -6.42
C TYR A 94 17.85 9.16 -7.69
N THR A 95 17.05 8.36 -8.40
CA THR A 95 16.33 8.80 -9.58
C THR A 95 14.85 8.96 -9.21
N ASP A 96 14.27 10.12 -9.53
CA ASP A 96 12.85 10.35 -9.32
C ASP A 96 11.99 9.67 -10.41
N ILE A 97 10.67 9.79 -10.25
CA ILE A 97 9.72 9.15 -11.14
C ILE A 97 9.75 9.67 -12.58
N ASP A 98 10.20 10.90 -12.78
CA ASP A 98 10.33 11.51 -14.11
C ASP A 98 11.71 11.20 -14.73
N GLY A 99 12.54 10.40 -14.06
CA GLY A 99 13.86 9.98 -14.54
C GLY A 99 14.98 10.95 -14.24
N ASN A 100 14.76 11.96 -13.40
CA ASN A 100 15.80 12.91 -13.01
C ASN A 100 16.66 12.34 -11.89
N GLU A 101 17.98 12.48 -12.04
CA GLU A 101 18.92 12.07 -11.01
C GLU A 101 19.11 13.19 -9.98
N HIS A 102 18.97 12.83 -8.71
CA HIS A 102 19.22 13.69 -7.55
C HIS A 102 20.44 13.23 -6.80
N THR A 103 21.30 14.14 -6.39
CA THR A 103 22.59 13.88 -5.75
C THR A 103 22.66 14.47 -4.35
N ASN A 104 23.63 14.03 -3.57
CA ASN A 104 23.96 14.48 -2.20
C ASN A 104 23.00 14.04 -1.10
N ASP A 105 22.16 13.04 -1.34
CA ASP A 105 21.23 12.48 -0.35
C ASP A 105 21.83 11.23 0.31
N THR A 106 22.45 11.38 1.48
CA THR A 106 22.95 10.23 2.26
C THR A 106 21.82 9.44 2.90
N ALA A 107 22.09 8.20 3.35
CA ALA A 107 21.11 7.38 4.06
C ALA A 107 20.59 8.06 5.34
N GLU A 108 21.47 8.74 6.08
CA GLU A 108 21.10 9.50 7.27
C GLU A 108 20.18 10.68 6.93
N TYR A 109 20.48 11.41 5.88
CA TYR A 109 19.65 12.51 5.41
C TYR A 109 18.26 12.00 5.03
N ARG A 110 18.17 10.91 4.25
CA ARG A 110 16.91 10.30 3.83
C ARG A 110 16.07 9.81 5.01
N LEU A 111 16.72 9.21 6.01
CA LEU A 111 16.04 8.81 7.25
C LEU A 111 15.51 10.01 8.04
N ALA A 112 16.31 11.06 8.15
CA ALA A 112 15.90 12.29 8.82
C ALA A 112 14.71 12.94 8.09
N LYS A 113 14.77 13.02 6.77
CA LYS A 113 13.69 13.52 5.92
C LYS A 113 12.40 12.70 6.12
N PHE A 114 12.48 11.36 6.07
CA PHE A 114 11.32 10.50 6.35
C PHE A 114 10.69 10.83 7.71
N LYS A 115 11.49 10.90 8.76
CA LYS A 115 10.99 11.13 10.12
C LYS A 115 10.35 12.51 10.31
N THR A 116 10.87 13.52 9.62
CA THR A 116 10.39 14.91 9.77
C THR A 116 9.19 15.21 8.89
N GLU A 117 9.13 14.63 7.70
CA GLU A 117 8.12 14.97 6.69
C GLU A 117 6.98 13.94 6.58
N PHE A 118 7.06 12.79 7.27
CA PHE A 118 6.05 11.73 7.14
C PHE A 118 4.63 12.24 7.36
N GLU A 119 4.42 13.04 8.38
CA GLU A 119 3.10 13.59 8.69
C GLU A 119 2.62 14.70 7.74
N ASP A 120 3.47 15.21 6.89
CA ASP A 120 3.05 16.12 5.81
C ASP A 120 2.38 15.36 4.66
N HIS A 121 2.72 14.08 4.50
CA HIS A 121 2.21 13.22 3.43
C HIS A 121 1.18 12.20 3.91
N PHE A 122 1.41 11.56 5.06
CA PHE A 122 0.60 10.47 5.57
C PHE A 122 0.00 10.78 6.94
N ASN A 123 -1.15 10.20 7.23
CA ASN A 123 -1.64 10.17 8.59
C ASN A 123 -0.86 9.12 9.40
N MET A 124 -0.03 9.56 10.34
CA MET A 124 0.82 8.69 11.16
C MET A 124 0.02 7.64 11.91
N HIS A 125 -1.07 8.03 12.54
CA HIS A 125 -1.87 7.14 13.36
C HIS A 125 -2.45 5.97 12.54
N TYR A 126 -3.08 6.28 11.41
CA TYR A 126 -3.63 5.26 10.50
C TYR A 126 -2.55 4.39 9.89
N SER A 127 -1.43 4.97 9.50
CA SER A 127 -0.30 4.23 8.93
C SER A 127 0.30 3.26 9.92
N LEU A 128 0.43 3.64 11.19
CA LEU A 128 0.90 2.75 12.25
C LEU A 128 -0.09 1.62 12.53
N ILE A 129 -1.40 1.91 12.60
CA ILE A 129 -2.42 0.87 12.74
C ILE A 129 -2.33 -0.12 11.58
N TYR A 130 -2.24 0.38 10.34
CA TYR A 130 -2.12 -0.46 9.16
C TYR A 130 -0.88 -1.35 9.23
N TYR A 131 0.27 -0.78 9.53
CA TYR A 131 1.53 -1.49 9.64
C TYR A 131 1.49 -2.57 10.74
N VAL A 132 1.08 -2.20 11.95
CA VAL A 132 1.02 -3.12 13.10
C VAL A 132 0.03 -4.25 12.84
N TYR A 133 -1.12 -3.93 12.28
CA TYR A 133 -2.15 -4.94 12.01
C TYR A 133 -1.70 -5.93 10.92
N THR A 134 -1.15 -5.45 9.80
CA THR A 134 -0.65 -6.31 8.73
C THR A 134 0.50 -7.20 9.20
N PHE A 135 1.35 -6.69 10.09
CA PHE A 135 2.42 -7.47 10.70
C PHE A 135 1.88 -8.51 11.68
N PHE A 136 0.99 -8.10 12.60
CA PHE A 136 0.38 -8.99 13.60
C PHE A 136 -0.44 -10.12 12.95
N ALA A 137 -1.22 -9.78 11.94
CA ALA A 137 -2.06 -10.74 11.22
C ALA A 137 -1.28 -11.55 10.17
N LEU A 138 0.04 -11.39 10.07
CA LEU A 138 0.91 -12.09 9.10
C LEU A 138 0.38 -11.97 7.66
N MET A 139 -0.11 -10.79 7.31
CA MET A 139 -0.59 -10.51 5.96
C MET A 139 0.58 -10.38 5.00
N THR A 140 0.55 -11.10 3.91
CA THR A 140 1.67 -11.14 2.95
C THR A 140 1.52 -10.11 1.83
N ASP A 141 0.32 -9.88 1.37
CA ASP A 141 0.04 -9.07 0.17
C ASP A 141 -0.26 -7.59 0.45
N GLN A 142 -0.87 -7.26 1.59
CA GLN A 142 -1.48 -5.96 1.87
C GLN A 142 -0.53 -4.77 1.93
N ARG A 143 0.77 -4.98 1.81
CA ARG A 143 1.76 -3.89 1.73
C ARG A 143 2.36 -3.72 0.34
N ALA A 144 1.95 -4.56 -0.62
CA ALA A 144 2.45 -4.52 -1.99
C ALA A 144 1.31 -4.49 -3.01
N LYS A 145 0.27 -5.28 -2.76
CA LYS A 145 -1.00 -5.26 -3.49
C LYS A 145 -2.15 -5.38 -2.47
N ASN A 146 -3.39 -5.43 -2.92
CA ASN A 146 -4.56 -5.55 -2.04
C ASN A 146 -4.59 -4.46 -0.95
N MET A 147 -4.12 -3.28 -1.30
CA MET A 147 -4.14 -2.09 -0.47
C MET A 147 -4.81 -0.95 -1.21
N PHE A 148 -5.67 -0.23 -0.52
CA PHE A 148 -6.13 1.07 -0.98
C PHE A 148 -5.35 2.18 -0.29
N LEU A 149 -4.98 3.18 -1.04
CA LEU A 149 -4.39 4.41 -0.53
C LEU A 149 -5.27 5.59 -0.92
N THR A 150 -5.81 6.28 0.08
CA THR A 150 -6.76 7.35 -0.12
C THR A 150 -6.17 8.68 0.34
N TYR A 151 -6.17 9.66 -0.54
CA TYR A 151 -5.91 11.06 -0.19
C TYR A 151 -7.20 11.73 0.28
N TRP A 152 -7.13 12.45 1.39
CA TRP A 152 -8.23 13.21 1.95
C TRP A 152 -7.90 14.71 1.96
N GLY A 153 -8.57 15.48 1.11
CA GLY A 153 -8.27 16.88 0.88
C GLY A 153 -8.38 17.77 2.12
N ASN A 154 -9.32 17.49 3.02
CA ASN A 154 -9.47 18.25 4.27
C ASN A 154 -8.25 18.17 5.18
N THR A 155 -7.53 17.06 5.17
CA THR A 155 -6.31 16.86 5.95
C THR A 155 -5.05 16.99 5.11
N ARG A 156 -5.19 16.92 3.79
CA ARG A 156 -4.09 16.88 2.80
C ARG A 156 -3.13 15.71 3.03
N LYS A 157 -3.66 14.57 3.51
CA LYS A 157 -2.87 13.40 3.88
C LYS A 157 -3.39 12.17 3.20
N TRP A 158 -2.50 11.19 3.04
CA TRP A 158 -2.80 9.85 2.56
C TRP A 158 -3.10 8.92 3.73
N TYR A 159 -4.05 7.98 3.48
CA TYR A 159 -4.53 7.00 4.44
C TYR A 159 -4.53 5.63 3.80
N PRO A 160 -3.79 4.64 4.34
CA PRO A 160 -3.91 3.27 3.88
C PRO A 160 -5.20 2.62 4.38
N TYR A 161 -5.85 1.82 3.53
CA TYR A 161 -7.04 1.05 3.89
C TYR A 161 -6.83 -0.43 3.59
N PHE A 162 -7.41 -1.27 4.44
CA PHE A 162 -7.39 -2.71 4.27
C PHE A 162 -8.34 -3.15 3.16
N TYR A 163 -7.86 -4.06 2.34
CA TYR A 163 -8.62 -4.70 1.29
C TYR A 163 -8.11 -6.12 1.09
N ASP A 164 -9.03 -7.08 0.83
CA ASP A 164 -8.73 -8.47 0.48
C ASP A 164 -7.80 -9.17 1.50
N ASN A 165 -8.29 -9.36 2.71
CA ASN A 165 -7.50 -9.88 3.84
C ASN A 165 -7.52 -11.42 3.91
N ASP A 166 -7.65 -12.11 2.79
CA ASP A 166 -7.77 -13.57 2.73
C ASP A 166 -6.46 -14.30 3.05
N THR A 167 -5.31 -13.63 2.88
CA THR A 167 -3.98 -14.16 3.21
C THR A 167 -3.53 -13.83 4.65
N SER A 168 -4.48 -13.75 5.57
CA SER A 168 -4.20 -13.43 6.97
C SER A 168 -3.85 -14.66 7.80
N PHE A 169 -3.16 -14.45 8.93
CA PHE A 169 -2.85 -15.46 9.93
C PHE A 169 -2.05 -16.65 9.39
N GLY A 170 -1.15 -16.40 8.46
CA GLY A 170 -0.25 -17.41 7.92
C GLY A 170 -0.88 -18.29 6.84
N ILE A 171 -1.99 -17.86 6.25
CA ILE A 171 -2.63 -18.53 5.13
C ILE A 171 -2.10 -17.92 3.83
N ASN A 172 -1.73 -18.75 2.86
CA ASN A 172 -1.34 -18.29 1.52
C ASN A 172 -2.56 -18.20 0.58
N ASN A 173 -2.35 -17.73 -0.64
CA ASN A 173 -3.41 -17.57 -1.66
C ASN A 173 -4.12 -18.88 -2.04
N GLU A 174 -3.48 -20.03 -1.84
CA GLU A 174 -4.04 -21.35 -2.09
C GLU A 174 -4.82 -21.89 -0.87
N GLY A 175 -4.90 -21.13 0.22
CA GLY A 175 -5.56 -21.54 1.46
C GLY A 175 -4.72 -22.47 2.33
N GLY A 176 -3.44 -22.67 2.00
CA GLY A 176 -2.50 -23.44 2.79
C GLY A 176 -1.91 -22.63 3.94
N LEU A 177 -1.70 -23.29 5.09
CA LEU A 177 -1.02 -22.67 6.22
C LEU A 177 0.49 -22.66 5.96
N VAL A 178 1.10 -21.48 5.86
CA VAL A 178 2.53 -21.31 5.60
C VAL A 178 3.33 -20.88 6.83
N PHE A 179 2.64 -20.55 7.92
CA PHE A 179 3.24 -20.16 9.17
C PHE A 179 2.47 -20.75 10.35
N ASP A 180 3.18 -21.44 11.25
CA ASP A 180 2.58 -21.94 12.47
C ASP A 180 2.66 -20.87 13.57
N LEU A 181 1.53 -20.24 13.86
CA LEU A 181 1.41 -19.20 14.88
C LEU A 181 1.76 -19.69 16.30
N ILE A 182 1.59 -20.99 16.56
CA ILE A 182 1.83 -21.57 17.89
C ILE A 182 3.30 -21.86 18.09
N SER A 183 3.93 -22.50 17.11
CA SER A 183 5.36 -22.86 17.20
C SER A 183 6.29 -21.75 16.72
N GLY A 184 5.76 -20.77 15.97
CA GLY A 184 6.56 -19.72 15.35
C GLY A 184 7.43 -20.19 14.17
N HIS A 185 7.14 -21.37 13.65
CA HIS A 185 7.90 -21.93 12.54
C HIS A 185 7.21 -21.69 11.20
N VAL A 186 8.02 -21.36 10.19
CA VAL A 186 7.54 -21.36 8.81
C VAL A 186 7.38 -22.80 8.35
N LEU A 187 6.19 -23.13 7.88
CA LEU A 187 5.93 -24.46 7.36
C LEU A 187 6.47 -24.53 5.92
N SER A 188 7.36 -25.49 5.66
CA SER A 188 7.81 -25.77 4.30
C SER A 188 6.69 -26.49 3.54
N ASN A 189 6.38 -26.00 2.37
CA ASN A 189 5.52 -26.71 1.42
C ASN A 189 6.21 -27.93 0.85
#